data_326c37034221a0ba62cfde32069cbe97
#
_entry.id   326c37034221a0ba62cfde32069cbe97
#
_cell.length_a   1.000
_cell.length_b   1.000
_cell.length_c   1.000
_cell.angle_alpha   90.00
_cell.angle_beta   90.00
_cell.angle_gamma   90.00
#
_symmetry.space_group_name_H-M   'P 1'
#
loop_
_entity.id
_entity.type
_entity.pdbx_description
1 polymer ?
#
loop_
_entity_poly.entity_id
_entity_poly.type
_entity_poly.pdbx_seq_one_letter_code
_entity_poly.pdbx_strand_id
1 'polypeptide(L)'
;MPAQRMRSVIPPYMLRRIIEHGNAPQRDCALHTLNHVQSLLGNKPLRSPTEKNARAGEALRDIYDAQNGTQLPGKQVRKEGQPSNHDVAVDEAYDYLGVTYDFFWQAYRRNSLDNQGLPLVGSVHYGKEYQNAFWNGQQMVFGDGDGEIFNRFTIAIDVVGHELAHGVTESEA
;
A
#
# COMPACT_ATOMS: atom_id res chain seq x y z
N MET A 1 -2.82 11.95 22.70
CA MET A 1 -3.08 11.08 21.53
C MET A 1 -1.75 10.48 21.14
N PRO A 2 -1.58 9.15 21.07
CA PRO A 2 -0.34 8.59 20.57
C PRO A 2 -0.16 9.01 19.12
N ALA A 3 1.07 9.44 18.78
CA ALA A 3 1.42 9.78 17.41
C ALA A 3 1.15 8.55 16.51
N GLN A 4 0.34 8.73 15.50
CA GLN A 4 0.04 7.71 14.50
C GLN A 4 1.36 7.31 13.84
N ARG A 5 1.89 6.15 14.18
CA ARG A 5 3.12 5.63 13.60
C ARG A 5 2.76 5.07 12.24
N MET A 6 3.22 5.72 11.19
CA MET A 6 3.22 5.11 9.86
C MET A 6 3.93 3.75 9.98
N ARG A 7 3.24 2.73 9.54
CA ARG A 7 3.74 1.37 9.58
C ARG A 7 4.08 0.98 8.15
N SER A 8 5.27 0.51 7.93
CA SER A 8 5.76 0.09 6.63
C SER A 8 6.35 -1.31 6.72
N VAL A 9 6.28 -2.06 5.62
CA VAL A 9 6.75 -3.45 5.55
C VAL A 9 8.24 -3.54 5.85
N ILE A 10 9.04 -2.64 5.24
CA ILE A 10 10.49 -2.62 5.49
C ILE A 10 10.78 -1.64 6.63
N PRO A 11 11.23 -2.15 7.79
CA PRO A 11 11.53 -1.30 8.92
C PRO A 11 12.77 -0.42 8.66
N PRO A 12 12.84 0.79 9.25
CA PRO A 12 13.95 1.73 9.04
C PRO A 12 15.33 1.15 9.33
N TYR A 13 15.45 0.20 10.27
CA TYR A 13 16.74 -0.40 10.59
C TYR A 13 17.29 -1.27 9.43
N MET A 14 16.41 -1.93 8.65
CA MET A 14 16.84 -2.69 7.47
C MET A 14 17.36 -1.75 6.38
N LEU A 15 16.66 -0.65 6.12
CA LEU A 15 17.13 0.36 5.17
C LEU A 15 18.50 0.93 5.59
N ARG A 16 18.70 1.17 6.88
CA ARG A 16 20.02 1.60 7.40
C ARG A 16 21.11 0.56 7.15
N ARG A 17 20.82 -0.73 7.31
CA ARG A 17 21.79 -1.79 7.02
C ARG A 17 22.16 -1.85 5.54
N ILE A 18 21.21 -1.59 4.63
CA ILE A 18 21.49 -1.48 3.19
C ILE A 18 22.38 -0.24 2.92
N ILE A 19 22.11 0.88 3.57
CA ILE A 19 22.94 2.10 3.45
C ILE A 19 24.37 1.83 3.92
N GLU A 20 24.55 1.05 4.98
CA GLU A 20 25.88 0.73 5.54
C GLU A 20 26.67 -0.26 4.65
N HIS A 21 26.03 -1.26 4.04
CA HIS A 21 26.68 -2.42 3.45
C HIS A 21 26.41 -2.63 1.95
N GLY A 22 25.41 -1.95 1.39
CA GLY A 22 25.04 -2.06 -0.02
C GLY A 22 26.07 -1.40 -0.97
N ASN A 23 25.94 -1.71 -2.26
CA ASN A 23 26.66 -0.98 -3.30
C ASN A 23 26.09 0.45 -3.46
N ALA A 24 26.70 1.28 -4.31
CA ALA A 24 26.30 2.69 -4.44
C ALA A 24 24.82 2.85 -4.87
N PRO A 25 24.29 2.19 -5.92
CA PRO A 25 22.88 2.26 -6.26
C PRO A 25 21.93 1.82 -5.14
N GLN A 26 22.23 0.70 -4.47
CA GLN A 26 21.44 0.17 -3.37
C GLN A 26 21.36 1.15 -2.18
N ARG A 27 22.49 1.78 -1.85
CA ARG A 27 22.55 2.82 -0.79
C ARG A 27 21.70 4.03 -1.13
N ASP A 28 21.77 4.50 -2.38
CA ASP A 28 21.00 5.67 -2.82
C ASP A 28 19.49 5.39 -2.77
N CYS A 29 19.04 4.22 -3.25
CA CYS A 29 17.65 3.80 -3.17
C CYS A 29 17.16 3.67 -1.73
N ALA A 30 17.94 3.04 -0.85
CA ALA A 30 17.59 2.86 0.55
C ALA A 30 17.55 4.20 1.31
N LEU A 31 18.49 5.11 1.03
CA LEU A 31 18.50 6.44 1.61
C LEU A 31 17.29 7.28 1.18
N HIS A 32 16.96 7.25 -0.11
CA HIS A 32 15.76 7.91 -0.63
C HIS A 32 14.49 7.39 0.05
N THR A 33 14.34 6.06 0.14
CA THR A 33 13.21 5.42 0.82
C THR A 33 13.14 5.81 2.29
N LEU A 34 14.28 5.77 3.03
CA LEU A 34 14.33 6.10 4.44
C LEU A 34 13.93 7.56 4.72
N ASN A 35 14.45 8.50 3.93
CA ASN A 35 14.12 9.93 4.05
C ASN A 35 12.63 10.18 3.80
N HIS A 36 12.06 9.50 2.79
CA HIS A 36 10.66 9.60 2.49
C HIS A 36 9.77 9.04 3.62
N VAL A 37 10.08 7.86 4.15
CA VAL A 37 9.38 7.28 5.30
C VAL A 37 9.38 8.25 6.50
N GLN A 38 10.51 8.91 6.77
CA GLN A 38 10.61 9.90 7.83
C GLN A 38 9.75 11.14 7.58
N SER A 39 9.66 11.61 6.33
CA SER A 39 8.84 12.77 5.96
C SER A 39 7.34 12.53 6.12
N LEU A 40 6.88 11.30 5.88
CA LEU A 40 5.47 10.91 6.01
C LEU A 40 5.00 10.82 7.47
N LEU A 41 5.90 10.60 8.43
CA LEU A 41 5.56 10.53 9.85
C LEU A 41 4.95 11.82 10.44
N GLY A 42 5.07 12.94 9.72
CA GLY A 42 4.56 14.26 10.14
C GLY A 42 3.20 14.68 9.52
N ASN A 43 2.72 13.98 8.51
CA ASN A 43 1.54 14.40 7.75
C ASN A 43 0.31 13.54 8.07
N LYS A 44 -0.78 14.18 8.55
CA LYS A 44 -2.08 13.54 8.62
C LYS A 44 -2.69 13.49 7.22
N PRO A 45 -3.07 12.33 6.71
CA PRO A 45 -3.84 12.25 5.48
C PRO A 45 -5.25 12.85 5.69
N LEU A 46 -5.69 13.65 4.72
CA LEU A 46 -7.08 14.14 4.66
C LEU A 46 -7.95 13.05 4.02
N ARG A 47 -8.90 12.51 4.77
CA ARG A 47 -9.92 11.62 4.19
C ARG A 47 -10.70 12.36 3.12
N SER A 48 -10.77 11.81 1.92
CA SER A 48 -11.66 12.30 0.85
C SER A 48 -13.10 11.86 1.15
N PRO A 49 -14.07 12.79 1.20
CA PRO A 49 -15.43 12.53 1.72
C PRO A 49 -16.40 11.88 0.73
N THR A 50 -16.02 11.39 -0.44
CA THR A 50 -16.97 11.22 -1.56
C THR A 50 -17.07 9.84 -2.19
N GLU A 51 -16.55 8.78 -1.58
CA GLU A 51 -16.71 7.46 -2.15
C GLU A 51 -17.87 6.70 -1.49
N LYS A 52 -18.75 6.13 -2.33
CA LYS A 52 -19.85 5.29 -1.85
C LYS A 52 -19.25 4.04 -1.23
N ASN A 53 -19.66 3.73 -0.02
CA ASN A 53 -19.29 2.47 0.63
C ASN A 53 -19.81 1.27 -0.17
N ALA A 54 -19.03 0.20 -0.21
CA ALA A 54 -19.41 -1.08 -0.78
C ALA A 54 -20.55 -1.71 0.03
N ARG A 55 -21.35 -2.54 -0.64
CA ARG A 55 -22.34 -3.37 0.05
C ARG A 55 -21.64 -4.43 0.89
N ALA A 56 -22.32 -4.87 1.94
CA ALA A 56 -21.81 -5.94 2.78
C ALA A 56 -21.57 -7.22 1.98
N GLY A 57 -20.35 -7.73 2.01
CA GLY A 57 -19.92 -8.92 1.27
C GLY A 57 -19.43 -8.65 -0.15
N GLU A 58 -19.36 -7.38 -0.57
CA GLU A 58 -18.83 -6.99 -1.88
C GLU A 58 -17.57 -6.12 -1.67
N ALA A 59 -16.44 -6.53 -2.24
CA ALA A 59 -15.25 -5.68 -2.26
C ALA A 59 -15.48 -4.52 -3.23
N LEU A 60 -14.90 -3.35 -2.94
CA LEU A 60 -14.84 -2.24 -3.87
C LEU A 60 -13.39 -1.80 -3.97
N ARG A 61 -12.74 -2.13 -5.09
CA ARG A 61 -11.30 -1.92 -5.31
C ARG A 61 -11.06 -0.87 -6.37
N ASP A 62 -10.13 0.04 -6.07
CA ASP A 62 -9.64 1.05 -7.01
C ASP A 62 -8.12 1.04 -7.02
N ILE A 63 -7.52 0.75 -8.18
CA ILE A 63 -6.07 0.71 -8.35
C ILE A 63 -5.60 1.89 -9.19
N TYR A 64 -4.55 2.52 -8.71
CA TYR A 64 -3.93 3.69 -9.30
C TYR A 64 -2.46 3.40 -9.60
N ASP A 65 -1.95 4.01 -10.67
CA ASP A 65 -0.55 4.02 -11.06
C ASP A 65 0.06 5.37 -10.70
N ALA A 66 1.03 5.37 -9.81
CA ALA A 66 1.77 6.58 -9.43
C ALA A 66 2.85 6.97 -10.46
N GLN A 67 3.07 6.15 -11.51
CA GLN A 67 3.97 6.45 -12.63
C GLN A 67 5.41 6.78 -12.18
N ASN A 68 5.91 6.05 -11.20
CA ASN A 68 7.18 6.30 -10.51
C ASN A 68 7.29 7.67 -9.82
N GLY A 69 6.16 8.37 -9.68
CA GLY A 69 6.06 9.61 -8.92
C GLY A 69 5.68 9.37 -7.45
N THR A 70 5.64 10.46 -6.68
CA THR A 70 5.25 10.43 -5.26
C THR A 70 3.91 11.11 -5.00
N GLN A 71 3.21 11.51 -6.05
CA GLN A 71 1.87 12.10 -5.93
C GLN A 71 0.81 10.99 -5.88
N LEU A 72 0.04 10.96 -4.80
CA LEU A 72 -1.00 9.97 -4.55
C LEU A 72 -2.40 10.56 -4.80
N PRO A 73 -3.34 9.73 -5.26
CA PRO A 73 -3.21 8.31 -5.57
C PRO A 73 -2.53 8.00 -6.92
N GLY A 74 -2.34 8.97 -7.80
CA GLY A 74 -1.87 8.80 -9.16
C GLY A 74 -3.02 8.69 -10.18
N LYS A 75 -2.76 8.03 -11.32
CA LYS A 75 -3.74 7.80 -12.38
C LYS A 75 -4.53 6.52 -12.12
N GLN A 76 -5.85 6.59 -12.10
CA GLN A 76 -6.69 5.39 -11.97
C GLN A 76 -6.53 4.48 -13.19
N VAL A 77 -6.21 3.20 -12.95
CA VAL A 77 -5.89 2.22 -14.00
C VAL A 77 -6.78 0.98 -13.95
N ARG A 78 -7.38 0.63 -12.80
CA ARG A 78 -8.32 -0.50 -12.70
C ARG A 78 -9.32 -0.25 -11.57
N LYS A 79 -10.61 -0.39 -11.88
CA LYS A 79 -11.72 -0.32 -10.92
C LYS A 79 -12.30 -1.69 -10.64
N GLU A 80 -13.12 -1.78 -9.57
CA GLU A 80 -13.90 -2.98 -9.29
C GLU A 80 -14.68 -3.46 -10.53
N GLY A 81 -14.57 -4.77 -10.80
CA GLY A 81 -15.23 -5.43 -11.93
C GLY A 81 -14.57 -5.22 -13.30
N GLN A 82 -13.50 -4.42 -13.40
CA GLN A 82 -12.77 -4.26 -14.66
C GLN A 82 -11.80 -5.43 -14.89
N PRO A 83 -11.58 -5.82 -16.17
CA PRO A 83 -10.62 -6.86 -16.52
C PRO A 83 -9.18 -6.42 -16.19
N SER A 84 -8.26 -7.38 -16.24
CA SER A 84 -6.82 -7.13 -16.21
C SER A 84 -6.42 -6.07 -17.23
N ASN A 85 -5.54 -5.17 -16.84
CA ASN A 85 -4.91 -4.19 -17.74
C ASN A 85 -3.54 -4.65 -18.25
N HIS A 86 -3.15 -5.90 -17.93
CA HIS A 86 -1.87 -6.53 -18.28
C HIS A 86 -0.63 -5.93 -17.60
N ASP A 87 -0.82 -5.06 -16.63
CA ASP A 87 0.23 -4.62 -15.71
C ASP A 87 0.23 -5.56 -14.50
N VAL A 88 1.35 -6.24 -14.29
CA VAL A 88 1.46 -7.27 -13.26
C VAL A 88 1.26 -6.69 -11.85
N ALA A 89 1.82 -5.52 -11.56
CA ALA A 89 1.69 -4.90 -10.25
C ALA A 89 0.25 -4.45 -9.97
N VAL A 90 -0.43 -3.91 -10.99
CA VAL A 90 -1.86 -3.52 -10.90
C VAL A 90 -2.74 -4.74 -10.65
N ASP A 91 -2.49 -5.82 -11.39
CA ASP A 91 -3.30 -7.03 -11.30
C ASP A 91 -3.09 -7.76 -9.96
N GLU A 92 -1.84 -7.87 -9.49
CA GLU A 92 -1.50 -8.41 -8.17
C GLU A 92 -2.15 -7.59 -7.04
N ALA A 93 -2.03 -6.26 -7.08
CA ALA A 93 -2.65 -5.39 -6.08
C ALA A 93 -4.17 -5.58 -6.06
N TYR A 94 -4.81 -5.59 -7.23
CA TYR A 94 -6.25 -5.79 -7.36
C TYR A 94 -6.69 -7.15 -6.79
N ASP A 95 -6.03 -8.22 -7.20
CA ASP A 95 -6.41 -9.57 -6.80
C ASP A 95 -6.18 -9.81 -5.30
N TYR A 96 -5.04 -9.37 -4.76
CA TYR A 96 -4.69 -9.61 -3.35
C TYR A 96 -5.46 -8.72 -2.38
N LEU A 97 -5.85 -7.50 -2.78
CA LEU A 97 -6.82 -6.71 -2.02
C LEU A 97 -8.16 -7.43 -1.91
N GLY A 98 -8.63 -8.04 -3.02
CA GLY A 98 -9.85 -8.83 -3.03
C GLY A 98 -9.78 -10.07 -2.14
N VAL A 99 -8.73 -10.87 -2.29
CA VAL A 99 -8.52 -12.09 -1.46
C VAL A 99 -8.45 -11.74 0.03
N THR A 100 -7.77 -10.64 0.37
CA THR A 100 -7.68 -10.19 1.76
C THR A 100 -9.03 -9.72 2.31
N TYR A 101 -9.80 -8.97 1.50
CA TYR A 101 -11.18 -8.59 1.84
C TYR A 101 -12.03 -9.84 2.11
N ASP A 102 -12.00 -10.81 1.19
CA ASP A 102 -12.77 -12.04 1.31
C ASP A 102 -12.43 -12.84 2.57
N PHE A 103 -11.13 -12.89 2.93
CA PHE A 103 -10.70 -13.50 4.19
C PHE A 103 -11.35 -12.81 5.41
N PHE A 104 -11.29 -11.48 5.50
CA PHE A 104 -11.90 -10.75 6.61
C PHE A 104 -13.42 -10.90 6.63
N TRP A 105 -14.06 -10.89 5.48
CA TRP A 105 -15.49 -11.11 5.37
C TRP A 105 -15.92 -12.51 5.77
N GLN A 106 -15.24 -13.54 5.28
CA GLN A 106 -15.60 -14.94 5.57
C GLN A 106 -15.33 -15.33 7.01
N ALA A 107 -14.14 -14.96 7.54
CA ALA A 107 -13.71 -15.34 8.86
C ALA A 107 -14.38 -14.53 9.98
N TYR A 108 -14.58 -13.23 9.76
CA TYR A 108 -14.98 -12.29 10.80
C TYR A 108 -16.25 -11.50 10.47
N ARG A 109 -16.85 -11.69 9.31
CA ARG A 109 -17.97 -10.87 8.80
C ARG A 109 -17.66 -9.38 8.76
N ARG A 110 -16.39 -9.05 8.64
CA ARG A 110 -15.92 -7.68 8.59
C ARG A 110 -16.04 -7.13 7.17
N ASN A 111 -16.80 -6.03 7.03
CA ASN A 111 -17.03 -5.36 5.75
C ASN A 111 -15.98 -4.27 5.51
N SER A 112 -14.86 -4.63 4.88
CA SER A 112 -13.71 -3.76 4.62
C SER A 112 -12.97 -3.27 5.88
N LEU A 113 -12.11 -2.26 5.73
CA LEU A 113 -11.22 -1.76 6.78
C LEU A 113 -11.97 -1.17 7.97
N ASP A 114 -13.02 -0.41 7.70
CA ASP A 114 -13.83 0.32 8.69
C ASP A 114 -15.09 -0.44 9.14
N ASN A 115 -15.26 -1.68 8.68
CA ASN A 115 -16.46 -2.48 8.86
C ASN A 115 -17.74 -1.84 8.28
N GLN A 116 -17.62 -0.85 7.40
CA GLN A 116 -18.73 -0.12 6.77
C GLN A 116 -18.67 -0.17 5.23
N GLY A 117 -17.67 -0.87 4.65
CA GLY A 117 -17.51 -1.01 3.20
C GLY A 117 -16.64 0.08 2.56
N LEU A 118 -15.65 0.60 3.31
CA LEU A 118 -14.68 1.54 2.77
C LEU A 118 -14.02 0.97 1.51
N PRO A 119 -13.94 1.72 0.39
CA PRO A 119 -13.21 1.30 -0.79
C PRO A 119 -11.75 0.95 -0.48
N LEU A 120 -11.28 -0.13 -1.10
CA LEU A 120 -9.90 -0.57 -1.00
C LEU A 120 -9.08 0.09 -2.11
N VAL A 121 -8.34 1.11 -1.75
CA VAL A 121 -7.52 1.87 -2.70
C VAL A 121 -6.08 1.39 -2.63
N GLY A 122 -5.50 1.04 -3.78
CA GLY A 122 -4.10 0.69 -3.93
C GLY A 122 -3.40 1.57 -4.96
N SER A 123 -2.21 2.08 -4.65
CA SER A 123 -1.34 2.77 -5.60
C SER A 123 -0.08 1.95 -5.82
N VAL A 124 0.20 1.60 -7.08
CA VAL A 124 1.40 0.87 -7.50
C VAL A 124 2.40 1.79 -8.18
N HIS A 125 3.59 1.29 -8.45
CA HIS A 125 4.68 2.06 -9.08
C HIS A 125 4.99 3.37 -8.35
N TYR A 126 4.99 3.31 -7.01
CA TYR A 126 5.25 4.49 -6.21
C TYR A 126 6.74 4.77 -6.09
N GLY A 127 7.15 5.97 -6.49
CA GLY A 127 8.54 6.39 -6.48
C GLY A 127 9.41 5.60 -7.46
N LYS A 128 10.60 6.09 -7.75
CA LYS A 128 11.57 5.34 -8.56
C LYS A 128 12.32 4.37 -7.65
N GLU A 129 12.30 3.07 -7.98
CA GLU A 129 13.01 2.02 -7.24
C GLU A 129 12.73 2.07 -5.71
N TYR A 130 11.49 2.43 -5.35
CA TYR A 130 11.11 2.62 -3.96
C TYR A 130 11.04 1.29 -3.22
N GLN A 131 11.86 1.14 -2.18
CA GLN A 131 12.10 -0.12 -1.46
C GLN A 131 11.15 -0.29 -0.27
N ASN A 132 9.85 -0.07 -0.46
CA ASN A 132 8.88 -0.29 0.61
C ASN A 132 7.44 -0.40 0.09
N ALA A 133 6.55 -0.83 1.00
CA ALA A 133 5.11 -0.64 0.93
C ALA A 133 4.63 -0.06 2.25
N PHE A 134 3.51 0.68 2.23
CA PHE A 134 2.96 1.30 3.43
C PHE A 134 1.47 1.63 3.30
N TRP A 135 0.78 1.64 4.44
CA TRP A 135 -0.53 2.24 4.61
C TRP A 135 -0.36 3.71 5.03
N ASN A 136 -1.00 4.65 4.31
CA ASN A 136 -0.90 6.09 4.60
C ASN A 136 -2.10 6.67 5.36
N GLY A 137 -3.02 5.82 5.83
CA GLY A 137 -4.26 6.23 6.48
C GLY A 137 -5.46 6.32 5.54
N GLN A 138 -5.26 6.18 4.23
CA GLN A 138 -6.31 6.23 3.20
C GLN A 138 -6.21 5.12 2.18
N GLN A 139 -5.00 4.70 1.83
CA GLN A 139 -4.71 3.75 0.77
C GLN A 139 -3.42 2.97 1.03
N MET A 140 -3.32 1.81 0.41
CA MET A 140 -2.08 1.05 0.33
C MET A 140 -1.21 1.60 -0.79
N VAL A 141 0.09 1.72 -0.53
CA VAL A 141 1.07 2.25 -1.48
C VAL A 141 2.21 1.25 -1.64
N PHE A 142 2.52 0.90 -2.87
CA PHE A 142 3.48 -0.14 -3.21
C PHE A 142 4.57 0.39 -4.14
N GLY A 143 5.82 0.25 -3.72
CA GLY A 143 6.99 0.47 -4.56
C GLY A 143 7.36 -0.78 -5.36
N ASP A 144 8.21 -0.59 -6.38
CA ASP A 144 8.67 -1.68 -7.24
C ASP A 144 9.96 -2.35 -6.73
N GLY A 145 10.62 -1.74 -5.73
CA GLY A 145 11.95 -2.16 -5.33
C GLY A 145 13.00 -1.80 -6.38
N ASP A 146 14.23 -2.23 -6.14
CA ASP A 146 15.38 -2.02 -7.05
C ASP A 146 15.61 -3.21 -8.00
N GLY A 147 14.84 -4.28 -7.84
CA GLY A 147 15.00 -5.53 -8.60
C GLY A 147 16.21 -6.38 -8.19
N GLU A 148 17.03 -5.94 -7.24
CA GLU A 148 18.21 -6.65 -6.73
C GLU A 148 17.99 -7.16 -5.31
N ILE A 149 17.72 -6.25 -4.35
CA ILE A 149 17.44 -6.59 -2.94
C ILE A 149 15.94 -6.84 -2.75
N PHE A 150 15.13 -5.95 -3.31
CA PHE A 150 13.67 -6.04 -3.26
C PHE A 150 13.08 -6.06 -4.66
N ASN A 151 12.11 -6.94 -4.85
CA ASN A 151 11.23 -6.93 -6.00
C ASN A 151 10.01 -6.03 -5.73
N ARG A 152 9.09 -5.89 -6.69
CA ARG A 152 7.84 -5.14 -6.49
C ARG A 152 7.09 -5.68 -5.27
N PHE A 153 6.57 -4.80 -4.46
CA PHE A 153 5.95 -5.16 -3.17
C PHE A 153 4.54 -5.74 -3.31
N THR A 154 3.96 -5.69 -4.50
CA THR A 154 2.68 -6.36 -4.82
C THR A 154 2.80 -7.87 -5.03
N ILE A 155 4.02 -8.40 -5.28
CA ILE A 155 4.25 -9.81 -5.62
C ILE A 155 3.80 -10.80 -4.53
N ALA A 156 3.73 -10.34 -3.29
CA ALA A 156 3.47 -11.18 -2.13
C ALA A 156 2.15 -10.77 -1.45
N ILE A 157 1.20 -11.71 -1.38
CA ILE A 157 -0.11 -11.49 -0.77
C ILE A 157 -0.01 -11.12 0.72
N ASP A 158 1.00 -11.62 1.43
CA ASP A 158 1.24 -11.31 2.83
C ASP A 158 1.63 -9.85 3.04
N VAL A 159 2.34 -9.23 2.09
CA VAL A 159 2.63 -7.79 2.11
C VAL A 159 1.34 -6.99 1.96
N VAL A 160 0.50 -7.33 0.98
CA VAL A 160 -0.78 -6.65 0.77
C VAL A 160 -1.70 -6.82 1.97
N GLY A 161 -1.80 -8.04 2.50
CA GLY A 161 -2.58 -8.35 3.70
C GLY A 161 -2.07 -7.64 4.95
N HIS A 162 -0.75 -7.48 5.11
CA HIS A 162 -0.13 -6.75 6.21
C HIS A 162 -0.53 -5.27 6.20
N GLU A 163 -0.45 -4.62 5.05
CA GLU A 163 -0.83 -3.21 4.92
C GLU A 163 -2.35 -3.00 5.14
N LEU A 164 -3.17 -3.94 4.67
CA LEU A 164 -4.61 -3.92 4.92
C LEU A 164 -4.92 -4.06 6.42
N ALA A 165 -4.20 -4.94 7.14
CA ALA A 165 -4.36 -5.12 8.57
C ALA A 165 -4.02 -3.85 9.38
N HIS A 166 -3.10 -3.01 8.89
CA HIS A 166 -2.85 -1.69 9.47
C HIS A 166 -4.08 -0.78 9.37
N GLY A 167 -4.75 -0.76 8.21
CA GLY A 167 -5.99 -0.01 8.04
C GLY A 167 -7.11 -0.50 8.97
N VAL A 168 -7.24 -1.83 9.16
CA VAL A 168 -8.18 -2.42 10.13
C VAL A 168 -7.85 -1.96 11.55
N THR A 169 -6.57 -2.08 11.97
CA THR A 169 -6.15 -1.70 13.32
C THR A 169 -6.38 -0.21 13.59
N GLU A 170 -6.15 0.64 12.59
CA GLU A 170 -6.36 2.08 12.71
C GLU A 170 -7.84 2.44 12.83
N SER A 171 -8.73 1.70 12.17
CA SER A 171 -10.18 1.94 12.25
C SER A 171 -10.80 1.51 13.58
N GLU A 172 -10.13 0.62 14.34
CA GLU A 172 -10.56 0.16 15.66
C GLU A 172 -9.97 0.96 16.83
N ALA A 173 -8.98 1.85 16.58
CA ALA A 173 -8.28 2.63 17.61
C ALA A 173 -8.95 3.99 17.88
#